data_4c4132f3c8f76da1b9a0c5afa4e9c17b
#
_entry.id   4c4132f3c8f76da1b9a0c5afa4e9c17b
#
_cell.length_a   1.000
_cell.length_b   1.000
_cell.length_c   1.000
_cell.angle_alpha   90.00
_cell.angle_beta   90.00
_cell.angle_gamma   90.00
#
_symmetry.space_group_name_H-M   'P 1'
#
loop_
_entity.id
_entity.type
_entity.pdbx_description
1 polymer ?
#
loop_
_entity_poly.entity_id
_entity_poly.type
_entity_poly.pdbx_seq_one_letter_code
_entity_poly.pdbx_strand_id
1 'polypeptide(L)'
;TNSEPVVWSKLIEYLNDTTAFYSEMNGDYPYNHVTAIDGTISAGGGMEYPNITIIGESGTDFTLETTIMHEVGHNWFYGILGSNERDYPFMDEGLNSFYEMRYIKTKYPTKTLASLIGRDSTFSFFGLNKFKHKAEYEFAYLMAARKNLDQPIATNSKDFTNYNYGGIVYSKSALVFDYLMNYLGKEKFDEAMQFYFEQWKFKHPT
;
A
#
# COMPACT_ATOMS: atom_id res chain seq x y z
N THR A 1 3.59 0.62 -24.29
CA THR A 1 4.96 0.49 -24.85
C THR A 1 5.26 -0.98 -25.16
N ASN A 2 6.22 -1.29 -26.03
CA ASN A 2 6.56 -2.68 -26.44
C ASN A 2 7.08 -3.58 -25.30
N SER A 3 7.36 -3.05 -24.11
CA SER A 3 7.84 -3.78 -22.92
C SER A 3 6.70 -4.17 -21.97
N GLU A 4 5.54 -3.55 -22.03
CA GLU A 4 4.42 -3.83 -21.13
C GLU A 4 3.84 -5.25 -21.24
N PRO A 5 3.69 -5.87 -22.42
CA PRO A 5 3.15 -7.23 -22.49
C PRO A 5 3.96 -8.27 -21.68
N VAL A 6 5.26 -8.07 -21.51
CA VAL A 6 6.10 -8.97 -20.73
C VAL A 6 5.86 -8.80 -19.23
N VAL A 7 5.80 -7.56 -18.74
CA VAL A 7 5.57 -7.24 -17.33
C VAL A 7 4.17 -7.71 -16.90
N TRP A 8 3.15 -7.51 -17.75
CA TRP A 8 1.77 -7.93 -17.51
C TRP A 8 1.53 -9.44 -17.60
N SER A 9 2.50 -10.23 -18.05
CA SER A 9 2.34 -11.70 -18.16
C SER A 9 2.02 -12.39 -16.83
N LYS A 10 2.38 -11.78 -15.70
CA LYS A 10 2.12 -12.28 -14.35
C LYS A 10 0.88 -11.67 -13.66
N LEU A 11 0.09 -10.89 -14.39
CA LEU A 11 -1.08 -10.19 -13.81
C LEU A 11 -1.98 -11.10 -12.98
N ILE A 12 -2.32 -12.28 -13.51
CA ILE A 12 -3.23 -13.22 -12.82
C ILE A 12 -2.61 -13.73 -11.52
N GLU A 13 -1.30 -13.97 -11.50
CA GLU A 13 -0.57 -14.34 -10.27
C GLU A 13 -0.68 -13.22 -9.24
N TYR A 14 -0.40 -11.98 -9.61
CA TYR A 14 -0.46 -10.83 -8.71
C TYR A 14 -1.86 -10.58 -8.16
N LEU A 15 -2.90 -10.68 -8.99
CA LEU A 15 -4.29 -10.56 -8.54
C LEU A 15 -4.67 -11.66 -7.53
N ASN A 16 -4.28 -12.90 -7.81
CA ASN A 16 -4.56 -14.04 -6.92
C ASN A 16 -3.81 -13.89 -5.59
N ASP A 17 -2.52 -13.58 -5.62
CA ASP A 17 -1.70 -13.43 -4.43
C ASP A 17 -2.20 -12.29 -3.54
N THR A 18 -2.56 -11.16 -4.15
CA THR A 18 -3.12 -10.01 -3.46
C THR A 18 -4.45 -10.33 -2.81
N THR A 19 -5.37 -10.93 -3.57
CA THR A 19 -6.71 -11.26 -3.07
C THR A 19 -6.62 -12.28 -1.94
N ALA A 20 -5.77 -13.29 -2.07
CA ALA A 20 -5.53 -14.27 -1.01
C ALA A 20 -4.95 -13.62 0.25
N PHE A 21 -3.95 -12.74 0.10
CA PHE A 21 -3.31 -12.06 1.20
C PHE A 21 -4.29 -11.17 1.99
N TYR A 22 -5.06 -10.31 1.30
CA TYR A 22 -6.04 -9.45 1.98
C TYR A 22 -7.18 -10.24 2.61
N SER A 23 -7.64 -11.31 1.96
CA SER A 23 -8.66 -12.20 2.52
C SER A 23 -8.19 -12.87 3.81
N GLU A 24 -6.95 -13.35 3.85
CA GLU A 24 -6.35 -13.93 5.06
C GLU A 24 -6.21 -12.92 6.20
N MET A 25 -5.78 -11.70 5.87
CA MET A 25 -5.46 -10.69 6.89
C MET A 25 -6.70 -9.99 7.45
N ASN A 26 -7.71 -9.72 6.64
CA ASN A 26 -8.84 -8.86 7.01
C ASN A 26 -10.17 -9.59 6.98
N GLY A 27 -10.46 -10.37 5.94
CA GLY A 27 -11.71 -11.09 5.74
C GLY A 27 -11.95 -11.37 4.25
N ASP A 28 -12.75 -12.38 3.97
CA ASP A 28 -12.96 -12.89 2.62
C ASP A 28 -13.39 -11.82 1.62
N TYR A 29 -12.83 -11.88 0.41
CA TYR A 29 -13.24 -11.06 -0.72
C TYR A 29 -14.67 -11.41 -1.13
N PRO A 30 -15.64 -10.51 -1.02
CA PRO A 30 -17.06 -10.88 -1.17
C PRO A 30 -17.56 -10.84 -2.61
N TYR A 31 -16.74 -10.39 -3.57
CA TYR A 31 -17.15 -10.21 -4.95
C TYR A 31 -16.70 -11.37 -5.84
N ASN A 32 -17.39 -11.56 -6.98
CA ASN A 32 -17.14 -12.68 -7.88
C ASN A 32 -15.96 -12.46 -8.83
N HIS A 33 -15.40 -11.26 -8.89
CA HIS A 33 -14.28 -10.94 -9.75
C HIS A 33 -13.43 -9.81 -9.17
N VAL A 34 -12.19 -9.75 -9.58
CA VAL A 34 -11.27 -8.62 -9.43
C VAL A 34 -10.60 -8.39 -10.77
N THR A 35 -10.49 -7.15 -11.18
CA THR A 35 -9.95 -6.80 -12.50
C THR A 35 -8.90 -5.72 -12.36
N ALA A 36 -7.76 -5.86 -13.03
CA ALA A 36 -6.81 -4.79 -13.25
C ALA A 36 -6.70 -4.49 -14.75
N ILE A 37 -6.73 -3.22 -15.09
CA ILE A 37 -6.69 -2.73 -16.47
C ILE A 37 -5.46 -1.85 -16.64
N ASP A 38 -4.69 -2.10 -17.71
CA ASP A 38 -3.65 -1.18 -18.16
C ASP A 38 -4.30 0.11 -18.67
N GLY A 39 -3.92 1.23 -18.08
CA GLY A 39 -4.49 2.53 -18.44
C GLY A 39 -3.53 3.69 -18.25
N THR A 40 -3.88 4.82 -18.84
CA THR A 40 -3.10 6.06 -18.71
C THR A 40 -3.65 6.88 -17.55
N ILE A 41 -2.84 7.06 -16.50
CA ILE A 41 -3.16 7.89 -15.34
C ILE A 41 -2.16 9.04 -15.30
N SER A 42 -2.64 10.27 -15.34
CA SER A 42 -1.78 11.46 -15.35
C SER A 42 -0.99 11.67 -14.05
N ALA A 43 -1.50 11.15 -12.94
CA ALA A 43 -0.84 11.22 -11.63
C ALA A 43 0.20 10.11 -11.41
N GLY A 44 0.24 9.07 -12.28
CA GLY A 44 1.02 7.85 -12.06
C GLY A 44 0.35 6.91 -11.05
N GLY A 45 0.95 5.74 -10.79
CA GLY A 45 0.38 4.76 -9.85
C GLY A 45 -0.85 4.04 -10.43
N GLY A 46 -1.94 4.04 -9.69
CA GLY A 46 -3.18 3.42 -10.07
C GLY A 46 -4.42 4.24 -9.72
N MET A 47 -5.59 3.63 -9.89
CA MET A 47 -6.88 4.18 -9.48
C MET A 47 -7.80 3.03 -9.06
N GLU A 48 -8.29 3.12 -7.85
CA GLU A 48 -8.92 2.05 -7.08
C GLU A 48 -10.42 1.88 -7.31
N TYR A 49 -10.93 2.08 -8.50
CA TYR A 49 -12.36 1.85 -8.74
C TYR A 49 -12.78 0.44 -8.27
N PRO A 50 -13.91 0.32 -7.53
CA PRO A 50 -14.33 -0.95 -6.95
C PRO A 50 -14.42 -2.09 -7.96
N ASN A 51 -13.72 -3.19 -7.69
CA ASN A 51 -13.61 -4.41 -8.51
C ASN A 51 -12.91 -4.25 -9.88
N ILE A 52 -12.56 -3.03 -10.28
CA ILE A 52 -11.92 -2.75 -11.57
C ILE A 52 -10.88 -1.65 -11.39
N THR A 53 -9.68 -2.02 -10.99
CA THR A 53 -8.60 -1.06 -10.77
C THR A 53 -7.88 -0.72 -12.08
N ILE A 54 -7.51 0.53 -12.24
CA ILE A 54 -6.71 0.99 -13.39
C ILE A 54 -5.27 1.13 -12.92
N ILE A 55 -4.35 0.52 -13.65
CA ILE A 55 -2.92 0.53 -13.36
C ILE A 55 -2.20 1.39 -14.40
N GLY A 56 -1.46 2.37 -13.96
CA GLY A 56 -0.62 3.20 -14.82
C GLY A 56 0.63 2.48 -15.30
N GLU A 57 1.44 3.16 -16.11
CA GLU A 57 2.66 2.60 -16.66
C GLU A 57 3.61 2.12 -15.55
N SER A 58 4.02 0.88 -15.62
CA SER A 58 4.91 0.22 -14.66
C SER A 58 6.17 -0.28 -15.34
N GLY A 59 7.32 0.24 -14.91
CA GLY A 59 8.61 -0.06 -15.55
C GLY A 59 9.21 -1.42 -15.20
N THR A 60 8.75 -2.08 -14.13
CA THR A 60 9.28 -3.37 -13.65
C THR A 60 8.18 -4.28 -13.12
N ASP A 61 8.46 -5.60 -13.07
CA ASP A 61 7.57 -6.59 -12.45
C ASP A 61 7.20 -6.18 -11.01
N PHE A 62 8.18 -5.71 -10.25
CA PHE A 62 7.97 -5.32 -8.85
C PHE A 62 7.06 -4.10 -8.72
N THR A 63 7.26 -3.06 -9.53
CA THR A 63 6.39 -1.88 -9.49
C THR A 63 4.98 -2.20 -9.96
N LEU A 64 4.82 -3.06 -10.96
CA LEU A 64 3.49 -3.53 -11.37
C LEU A 64 2.80 -4.31 -10.26
N GLU A 65 3.49 -5.25 -9.64
CA GLU A 65 2.93 -6.06 -8.56
C GLU A 65 2.52 -5.21 -7.35
N THR A 66 3.38 -4.28 -6.92
CA THR A 66 3.07 -3.40 -5.78
C THR A 66 1.91 -2.47 -6.08
N THR A 67 1.82 -1.92 -7.29
CA THR A 67 0.68 -1.09 -7.68
C THR A 67 -0.61 -1.92 -7.73
N ILE A 68 -0.59 -3.12 -8.32
CA ILE A 68 -1.77 -4.01 -8.32
C ILE A 68 -2.19 -4.35 -6.89
N MET A 69 -1.23 -4.69 -6.04
CA MET A 69 -1.48 -5.02 -4.64
C MET A 69 -2.11 -3.85 -3.88
N HIS A 70 -1.62 -2.64 -4.11
CA HIS A 70 -2.15 -1.42 -3.53
C HIS A 70 -3.59 -1.15 -4.01
N GLU A 71 -3.80 -1.07 -5.31
CA GLU A 71 -5.11 -0.73 -5.87
C GLU A 71 -6.20 -1.78 -5.61
N VAL A 72 -5.83 -3.06 -5.62
CA VAL A 72 -6.77 -4.13 -5.25
C VAL A 72 -7.09 -4.10 -3.76
N GLY A 73 -6.15 -3.71 -2.92
CA GLY A 73 -6.33 -3.57 -1.47
C GLY A 73 -7.42 -2.58 -1.09
N HIS A 74 -7.63 -1.55 -1.88
CA HIS A 74 -8.71 -0.60 -1.71
C HIS A 74 -10.11 -1.20 -1.84
N ASN A 75 -10.27 -2.41 -2.35
CA ASN A 75 -11.55 -3.12 -2.23
C ASN A 75 -11.92 -3.41 -0.77
N TRP A 76 -10.93 -3.60 0.12
CA TRP A 76 -11.14 -3.72 1.57
C TRP A 76 -11.18 -2.36 2.25
N PHE A 77 -10.16 -1.51 2.03
CA PHE A 77 -10.02 -0.18 2.60
C PHE A 77 -10.50 0.86 1.58
N TYR A 78 -11.60 1.49 1.80
CA TYR A 78 -12.39 2.34 0.93
C TYR A 78 -13.63 1.61 0.36
N GLY A 79 -13.48 0.49 -0.37
CA GLY A 79 -14.62 -0.17 -1.02
C GLY A 79 -15.60 -0.80 -0.03
N ILE A 80 -15.12 -1.74 0.80
CA ILE A 80 -15.96 -2.47 1.77
C ILE A 80 -16.11 -1.71 3.08
N LEU A 81 -15.05 -1.13 3.60
CA LEU A 81 -15.08 -0.37 4.86
C LEU A 81 -15.65 1.04 4.70
N GLY A 82 -15.72 1.59 3.50
CA GLY A 82 -16.44 2.82 3.15
C GLY A 82 -16.08 4.05 3.99
N SER A 83 -14.82 4.19 4.42
CA SER A 83 -14.34 5.35 5.16
C SER A 83 -14.37 6.62 4.31
N ASN A 84 -14.48 7.79 4.97
CA ASN A 84 -14.43 9.06 4.27
C ASN A 84 -12.98 9.46 3.98
N GLU A 85 -12.50 9.21 2.80
CA GLU A 85 -11.14 9.51 2.33
C GLU A 85 -10.77 11.00 2.38
N ARG A 86 -11.78 11.88 2.35
CA ARG A 86 -11.54 13.34 2.41
C ARG A 86 -11.26 13.83 3.82
N ASP A 87 -11.95 13.25 4.79
CA ASP A 87 -11.81 13.63 6.19
C ASP A 87 -10.73 12.80 6.89
N TYR A 88 -10.60 11.53 6.52
CA TYR A 88 -9.70 10.57 7.15
C TYR A 88 -8.90 9.73 6.12
N PRO A 89 -8.08 10.36 5.26
CA PRO A 89 -7.40 9.65 4.18
C PRO A 89 -6.47 8.53 4.69
N PHE A 90 -6.01 8.58 5.93
CA PHE A 90 -5.18 7.53 6.53
C PHE A 90 -5.93 6.20 6.73
N MET A 91 -7.26 6.22 6.84
CA MET A 91 -8.08 5.01 7.00
C MET A 91 -8.19 4.21 5.70
N ASP A 92 -8.01 4.88 4.60
CA ASP A 92 -7.94 4.34 3.26
C ASP A 92 -6.49 4.07 2.89
N GLU A 93 -5.78 5.05 2.42
CA GLU A 93 -4.42 4.97 1.90
C GLU A 93 -3.39 4.50 2.93
N GLY A 94 -3.54 4.96 4.19
CA GLY A 94 -2.59 4.65 5.25
C GLY A 94 -2.67 3.19 5.70
N LEU A 95 -3.88 2.65 5.88
CA LEU A 95 -4.09 1.24 6.17
C LEU A 95 -3.65 0.38 5.00
N ASN A 96 -4.01 0.77 3.78
CA ASN A 96 -3.63 0.04 2.58
C ASN A 96 -2.11 -0.02 2.40
N SER A 97 -1.40 1.10 2.58
CA SER A 97 0.07 1.15 2.56
C SER A 97 0.73 0.28 3.65
N PHE A 98 0.12 0.19 4.82
CA PHE A 98 0.58 -0.73 5.87
C PHE A 98 0.50 -2.19 5.42
N TYR A 99 -0.61 -2.59 4.78
CA TYR A 99 -0.76 -3.96 4.27
C TYR A 99 0.14 -4.22 3.06
N GLU A 100 0.40 -3.24 2.20
CA GLU A 100 1.41 -3.33 1.15
C GLU A 100 2.79 -3.65 1.75
N MET A 101 3.21 -2.90 2.78
CA MET A 101 4.48 -3.14 3.47
C MET A 101 4.55 -4.56 4.06
N ARG A 102 3.44 -5.07 4.63
CA ARG A 102 3.34 -6.45 5.15
C ARG A 102 3.43 -7.48 4.03
N TYR A 103 2.74 -7.27 2.92
CA TYR A 103 2.77 -8.15 1.75
C TYR A 103 4.19 -8.31 1.22
N ILE A 104 4.87 -7.19 0.97
CA ILE A 104 6.26 -7.20 0.48
C ILE A 104 7.19 -7.92 1.46
N LYS A 105 7.05 -7.66 2.76
CA LYS A 105 7.83 -8.35 3.80
C LYS A 105 7.58 -9.86 3.81
N THR A 106 6.34 -10.30 3.56
CA THR A 106 5.95 -11.72 3.56
C THR A 106 6.42 -12.42 2.30
N LYS A 107 6.18 -11.84 1.14
CA LYS A 107 6.52 -12.45 -0.15
C LYS A 107 8.02 -12.39 -0.45
N TYR A 108 8.70 -11.33 -0.01
CA TYR A 108 10.11 -11.05 -0.30
C TYR A 108 10.97 -10.86 0.97
N PRO A 109 10.98 -11.80 1.92
CA PRO A 109 11.58 -11.61 3.26
C PRO A 109 13.09 -11.35 3.22
N THR A 110 13.79 -11.89 2.21
CA THR A 110 15.25 -11.76 2.05
C THR A 110 15.65 -10.58 1.18
N LYS A 111 14.76 -10.08 0.33
CA LYS A 111 15.08 -9.00 -0.62
C LYS A 111 15.32 -7.67 0.11
N THR A 112 16.19 -6.87 -0.48
CA THR A 112 16.45 -5.48 -0.06
C THR A 112 15.68 -4.53 -0.98
N LEU A 113 15.47 -3.31 -0.56
CA LEU A 113 14.85 -2.28 -1.40
C LEU A 113 15.60 -2.14 -2.74
N ALA A 114 16.92 -2.08 -2.69
CA ALA A 114 17.76 -1.98 -3.87
C ALA A 114 17.54 -3.13 -4.86
N SER A 115 17.42 -4.38 -4.35
CA SER A 115 17.21 -5.56 -5.20
C SER A 115 15.80 -5.60 -5.80
N LEU A 116 14.80 -5.11 -5.06
CA LEU A 116 13.41 -5.06 -5.54
C LEU A 116 13.25 -4.07 -6.71
N ILE A 117 13.89 -2.91 -6.61
CA ILE A 117 13.84 -1.88 -7.67
C ILE A 117 14.92 -2.03 -8.75
N GLY A 118 15.71 -3.13 -8.73
CA GLY A 118 16.74 -3.41 -9.75
C GLY A 118 17.94 -2.45 -9.75
N ARG A 119 18.30 -1.90 -8.58
CA ARG A 119 19.37 -0.89 -8.44
C ARG A 119 20.46 -1.27 -7.45
N ASP A 120 20.73 -2.56 -7.28
CA ASP A 120 21.69 -3.08 -6.30
C ASP A 120 23.09 -2.45 -6.42
N SER A 121 23.63 -2.32 -7.63
CA SER A 121 24.97 -1.76 -7.84
C SER A 121 25.08 -0.31 -7.39
N THR A 122 24.09 0.51 -7.72
CA THR A 122 24.06 1.93 -7.36
C THR A 122 23.92 2.13 -5.84
N PHE A 123 22.99 1.40 -5.22
CA PHE A 123 22.76 1.50 -3.78
C PHE A 123 23.89 0.90 -2.97
N SER A 124 24.57 -0.14 -3.48
CA SER A 124 25.74 -0.74 -2.85
C SER A 124 26.90 0.24 -2.74
N PHE A 125 27.12 1.06 -3.76
CA PHE A 125 28.15 2.10 -3.74
C PHE A 125 27.96 3.09 -2.59
N PHE A 126 26.69 3.40 -2.25
CA PHE A 126 26.35 4.29 -1.13
C PHE A 126 26.12 3.55 0.20
N GLY A 127 26.34 2.25 0.27
CA GLY A 127 26.05 1.43 1.46
C GLY A 127 24.57 1.27 1.79
N LEU A 128 23.68 1.56 0.84
CA LEU A 128 22.21 1.56 1.01
C LEU A 128 21.59 0.21 0.64
N ASN A 129 22.36 -0.76 0.16
CA ASN A 129 21.88 -2.07 -0.27
C ASN A 129 21.42 -2.99 0.88
N LYS A 130 21.52 -2.54 2.12
CA LYS A 130 21.06 -3.30 3.31
C LYS A 130 19.63 -3.01 3.70
N PHE A 131 19.05 -1.89 3.22
CA PHE A 131 17.73 -1.48 3.60
C PHE A 131 16.66 -2.40 3.02
N LYS A 132 15.68 -2.74 3.86
CA LYS A 132 14.47 -3.45 3.46
C LYS A 132 13.45 -2.47 2.88
N HIS A 133 12.40 -2.98 2.24
CA HIS A 133 11.34 -2.15 1.64
C HIS A 133 10.76 -1.10 2.61
N LYS A 134 10.56 -1.46 3.86
CA LYS A 134 10.10 -0.53 4.92
C LYS A 134 10.88 0.79 4.95
N ALA A 135 12.16 0.79 4.60
CA ALA A 135 12.98 2.00 4.61
C ALA A 135 12.46 3.08 3.64
N GLU A 136 11.72 2.72 2.61
CA GLU A 136 11.07 3.68 1.72
C GLU A 136 10.07 4.55 2.49
N TYR A 137 9.21 3.94 3.30
CA TYR A 137 8.27 4.64 4.17
C TYR A 137 8.98 5.48 5.24
N GLU A 138 10.03 4.93 5.85
CA GLU A 138 10.83 5.63 6.84
C GLU A 138 11.48 6.89 6.25
N PHE A 139 12.09 6.79 5.08
CA PHE A 139 12.71 7.93 4.41
C PHE A 139 11.69 8.97 3.97
N ALA A 140 10.57 8.55 3.39
CA ALA A 140 9.52 9.47 2.95
C ALA A 140 8.97 10.30 4.14
N TYR A 141 8.69 9.65 5.28
CA TYR A 141 8.26 10.36 6.49
C TYR A 141 9.36 11.28 7.05
N LEU A 142 10.58 10.78 7.17
CA LEU A 142 11.70 11.54 7.76
C LEU A 142 12.06 12.80 6.95
N MET A 143 11.77 12.83 5.67
CA MET A 143 12.00 14.02 4.84
C MET A 143 11.21 15.25 5.35
N ALA A 144 9.99 15.06 5.87
CA ALA A 144 9.20 16.12 6.49
C ALA A 144 9.55 16.31 7.98
N ALA A 145 9.59 15.21 8.73
CA ALA A 145 9.75 15.23 10.19
C ALA A 145 11.05 15.91 10.63
N ARG A 146 12.17 15.65 9.97
CA ARG A 146 13.46 16.27 10.29
C ARG A 146 13.51 17.81 10.14
N LYS A 147 12.53 18.36 9.43
CA LYS A 147 12.39 19.81 9.21
C LYS A 147 11.29 20.43 10.06
N ASN A 148 10.61 19.63 10.91
CA ASN A 148 9.42 20.04 11.65
C ASN A 148 8.30 20.56 10.72
N LEU A 149 8.13 19.91 9.57
CA LEU A 149 7.10 20.25 8.57
C LEU A 149 6.00 19.19 8.48
N ASP A 150 6.12 18.09 9.24
CA ASP A 150 5.15 17.01 9.22
C ASP A 150 3.83 17.44 9.87
N GLN A 151 2.74 16.83 9.36
CA GLN A 151 1.38 17.06 9.84
C GLN A 151 0.85 15.83 10.61
N PRO A 152 -0.19 15.99 11.45
CA PRO A 152 -0.88 14.84 12.05
C PRO A 152 -1.52 13.94 10.99
N ILE A 153 -1.61 12.63 11.26
CA ILE A 153 -2.25 11.66 10.34
C ILE A 153 -3.76 11.91 10.20
N ALA A 154 -4.42 12.38 11.26
CA ALA A 154 -5.85 12.70 11.27
C ALA A 154 -6.14 14.13 10.75
N THR A 155 -5.41 14.56 9.72
CA THR A 155 -5.64 15.82 9.04
C THR A 155 -6.56 15.59 7.84
N ASN A 156 -7.50 16.51 7.60
CA ASN A 156 -8.37 16.46 6.42
C ASN A 156 -7.55 16.56 5.13
N SER A 157 -7.91 15.82 4.09
CA SER A 157 -7.12 15.71 2.85
C SER A 157 -6.81 17.07 2.20
N LYS A 158 -7.75 18.02 2.24
CA LYS A 158 -7.57 19.39 1.69
C LYS A 158 -6.57 20.26 2.46
N ASP A 159 -6.31 19.92 3.73
CA ASP A 159 -5.46 20.70 4.63
C ASP A 159 -4.00 20.19 4.64
N PHE A 160 -3.73 19.07 3.96
CA PHE A 160 -2.37 18.62 3.71
C PHE A 160 -1.66 19.50 2.68
N THR A 161 -0.38 19.76 2.92
CA THR A 161 0.47 20.22 1.82
C THR A 161 0.70 19.07 0.84
N ASN A 162 0.91 19.36 -0.45
CA ASN A 162 1.18 18.33 -1.46
C ASN A 162 2.34 17.41 -1.06
N TYR A 163 3.36 17.96 -0.40
CA TYR A 163 4.50 17.19 0.09
C TYR A 163 4.11 16.23 1.22
N ASN A 164 3.27 16.69 2.16
CA ASN A 164 2.88 15.88 3.31
C ASN A 164 1.80 14.85 2.96
N TYR A 165 0.98 15.08 1.94
CA TYR A 165 -0.03 14.10 1.58
C TYR A 165 0.61 12.71 1.40
N GLY A 166 1.59 12.56 0.51
CA GLY A 166 2.30 11.29 0.31
C GLY A 166 3.08 10.82 1.55
N GLY A 167 3.88 11.71 2.16
CA GLY A 167 4.74 11.35 3.29
C GLY A 167 4.00 11.04 4.59
N ILE A 168 2.81 11.59 4.81
CA ILE A 168 2.04 11.43 6.04
C ILE A 168 0.91 10.42 5.85
N VAL A 169 0.05 10.61 4.85
CA VAL A 169 -1.12 9.74 4.65
C VAL A 169 -0.69 8.31 4.36
N TYR A 170 0.26 8.12 3.46
CA TYR A 170 0.79 6.81 3.10
C TYR A 170 1.85 6.35 4.11
N SER A 171 2.97 7.07 4.20
CA SER A 171 4.17 6.55 4.85
C SER A 171 4.11 6.62 6.38
N LYS A 172 3.81 7.79 6.98
CA LYS A 172 3.70 7.92 8.44
C LYS A 172 2.61 7.01 8.99
N SER A 173 1.45 6.95 8.32
CA SER A 173 0.35 6.10 8.76
C SER A 173 0.71 4.62 8.73
N ALA A 174 1.33 4.14 7.64
CA ALA A 174 1.81 2.76 7.57
C ALA A 174 2.80 2.43 8.71
N LEU A 175 3.71 3.35 9.03
CA LEU A 175 4.66 3.19 10.14
C LEU A 175 3.97 3.18 11.51
N VAL A 176 2.92 3.99 11.70
CA VAL A 176 2.12 4.00 12.94
C VAL A 176 1.42 2.66 13.14
N PHE A 177 0.81 2.08 12.10
CA PHE A 177 0.19 0.76 12.17
C PHE A 177 1.22 -0.35 12.37
N ASP A 178 2.39 -0.29 11.73
CA ASP A 178 3.50 -1.24 11.99
C ASP A 178 3.99 -1.14 13.45
N TYR A 179 4.11 0.07 13.99
CA TYR A 179 4.44 0.27 15.40
C TYR A 179 3.37 -0.34 16.32
N LEU A 180 2.09 -0.08 16.04
CA LEU A 180 0.97 -0.63 16.80
C LEU A 180 0.97 -2.17 16.78
N MET A 181 1.17 -2.77 15.59
CA MET A 181 1.28 -4.22 15.43
C MET A 181 2.45 -4.80 16.26
N ASN A 182 3.61 -4.14 16.23
CA ASN A 182 4.76 -4.59 17.02
C ASN A 182 4.53 -4.43 18.53
N TYR A 183 3.79 -3.39 18.94
CA TYR A 183 3.45 -3.17 20.36
C TYR A 183 2.45 -4.19 20.89
N LEU A 184 1.39 -4.51 20.15
CA LEU A 184 0.36 -5.47 20.55
C LEU A 184 0.80 -6.94 20.38
N GLY A 185 1.74 -7.19 19.48
CA GLY A 185 2.03 -8.49 18.91
C GLY A 185 1.16 -8.79 17.68
N LYS A 186 1.75 -9.47 16.70
CA LYS A 186 1.13 -9.73 15.40
C LYS A 186 -0.25 -10.40 15.51
N GLU A 187 -0.35 -11.44 16.33
CA GLU A 187 -1.59 -12.22 16.49
C GLU A 187 -2.75 -11.34 16.98
N LYS A 188 -2.54 -10.62 18.08
CA LYS A 188 -3.57 -9.72 18.64
C LYS A 188 -3.94 -8.58 17.69
N PHE A 189 -2.97 -8.07 16.95
CA PHE A 189 -3.23 -7.03 15.95
C PHE A 189 -4.10 -7.59 14.83
N ASP A 190 -3.77 -8.76 14.29
CA ASP A 190 -4.53 -9.39 13.22
C ASP A 190 -5.95 -9.74 13.66
N GLU A 191 -6.14 -10.29 14.87
CA GLU A 191 -7.45 -10.50 15.48
C GLU A 191 -8.27 -9.20 15.58
N ALA A 192 -7.64 -8.11 16.02
CA ALA A 192 -8.30 -6.81 16.13
C ALA A 192 -8.70 -6.25 14.77
N MET A 193 -7.87 -6.41 13.74
CA MET A 193 -8.18 -5.95 12.39
C MET A 193 -9.28 -6.78 11.73
N GLN A 194 -9.28 -8.10 11.92
CA GLN A 194 -10.38 -8.97 11.46
C GLN A 194 -11.69 -8.62 12.16
N PHE A 195 -11.65 -8.38 13.48
CA PHE A 195 -12.82 -7.92 14.22
C PHE A 195 -13.32 -6.56 13.72
N TYR A 196 -12.42 -5.61 13.49
CA TYR A 196 -12.75 -4.30 12.93
C TYR A 196 -13.43 -4.44 11.57
N PHE A 197 -12.87 -5.25 10.66
CA PHE A 197 -13.44 -5.50 9.35
C PHE A 197 -14.84 -6.11 9.45
N GLU A 198 -15.04 -7.17 10.27
CA GLU A 198 -16.35 -7.80 10.46
C GLU A 198 -17.40 -6.86 11.04
N GLN A 199 -17.00 -5.96 11.94
CA GLN A 199 -17.94 -5.01 12.54
C GLN A 199 -18.34 -3.89 11.58
N TRP A 200 -17.43 -3.48 10.68
CA TRP A 200 -17.59 -2.27 9.88
C TRP A 200 -17.76 -2.50 8.39
N LYS A 201 -17.59 -3.74 7.90
CA LYS A 201 -17.81 -4.03 6.47
C LYS A 201 -19.21 -3.58 6.02
N PHE A 202 -19.27 -2.93 4.86
CA PHE A 202 -20.47 -2.32 4.28
C PHE A 202 -21.13 -1.23 5.14
N LYS A 203 -20.34 -0.62 6.02
CA LYS A 203 -20.71 0.55 6.82
C LYS A 203 -19.70 1.66 6.55
N HIS A 204 -19.91 2.80 7.20
CA HIS A 204 -19.07 4.00 7.02
C HIS A 204 -18.33 4.32 8.34
N PRO A 205 -17.22 3.65 8.66
CA PRO A 205 -16.41 3.97 9.84
C PRO A 205 -15.80 5.38 9.73
N THR A 206 -15.74 6.11 10.85
CA THR A 206 -15.15 7.45 10.97
C THR A 206 -14.17 7.49 12.11
#